data_8d6aeb7d53b931a539d1b35c73b068de
#
_entry.id   8d6aeb7d53b931a539d1b35c73b068de
#
_cell.length_a   1.000
_cell.length_b   1.000
_cell.length_c   1.000
_cell.angle_alpha   90.00
_cell.angle_beta   90.00
_cell.angle_gamma   90.00
#
_symmetry.space_group_name_H-M   'P 1'
#
loop_
_entity.id
_entity.type
_entity.pdbx_description
1 polymer ?
#
loop_
_entity_poly.entity_id
_entity_poly.type
_entity_poly.pdbx_seq_one_letter_code
_entity_poly.pdbx_strand_id
1 'polypeptide(L)'
;MSDVIPGRHRGEARKRHHFARYIGYCALTMAICIGLFGAYTYRHLNENLQTMNIDDQLGQRPDDVEVEGPKDPLNILVMGSDTREGDNNIDGLAEVGERSDTTLLLHVSADRSFAYGVSLPRDAMVERPTCYEEDGTEIPGGFDMWNAAFSYGGPACTVRQFEQLSGIRVDHFVKVDFSGFKDMVDAIGGVEICVPEEVNDYVGNIHLEAGTRMVQGQEALDYVRVRHDISSNGDIGRMKRQQVFIASMVDRVMSKGVLARPDRLYKFLDAATKSLTLDHRLGKISKLAELGNQLQDIGLDNIKFITVPWDFYEPDPNRLVWAEDANLLWKKIKFDQPLSRRLSTEVVDAARRPGSTATPDPDDTESPSSEESESEPPTSPETDTTDEDKEAVAAANGLCA
;
A
#
# COMPACT_ATOMS: atom_id res chain seq x y z
N MET A 1 66.63 30.62 -58.28
CA MET A 1 66.72 30.34 -56.86
C MET A 1 65.56 31.15 -56.22
N SER A 2 64.49 30.47 -55.96
CA SER A 2 63.28 31.12 -55.38
C SER A 2 62.98 30.36 -54.07
N ASP A 3 63.16 31.06 -52.96
CA ASP A 3 62.86 30.55 -51.61
C ASP A 3 61.37 30.51 -51.41
N VAL A 4 60.85 29.31 -51.15
CA VAL A 4 59.46 29.07 -50.73
C VAL A 4 59.42 29.07 -49.20
N ILE A 5 58.83 30.09 -48.62
CA ILE A 5 58.60 30.16 -47.19
C ILE A 5 57.34 29.35 -46.82
N PRO A 6 57.40 28.34 -45.92
CA PRO A 6 56.19 27.60 -45.52
C PRO A 6 55.34 28.40 -44.56
N GLY A 7 54.10 28.64 -44.94
CA GLY A 7 53.07 29.30 -44.12
C GLY A 7 52.73 28.54 -42.85
N ARG A 8 52.87 29.19 -41.71
CA ARG A 8 52.56 28.68 -40.36
C ARG A 8 51.01 28.61 -40.16
N HIS A 9 50.45 27.40 -40.15
CA HIS A 9 49.10 27.14 -39.65
C HIS A 9 49.02 27.35 -38.13
N ARG A 10 48.87 28.59 -37.65
CA ARG A 10 48.77 28.95 -36.22
C ARG A 10 47.33 29.30 -35.80
N GLY A 11 46.33 29.18 -36.70
CA GLY A 11 44.95 29.63 -36.45
C GLY A 11 43.96 28.66 -35.85
N GLU A 12 44.17 27.35 -36.03
CA GLU A 12 43.15 26.33 -35.67
C GLU A 12 43.19 25.89 -34.18
N ALA A 13 44.31 25.88 -33.55
CA ALA A 13 44.45 25.47 -32.15
C ALA A 13 43.72 26.47 -31.19
N ARG A 14 43.71 27.77 -31.52
CA ARG A 14 43.13 28.80 -30.68
C ARG A 14 41.58 28.77 -30.68
N LYS A 15 40.95 28.37 -31.79
CA LYS A 15 39.47 28.19 -31.90
C LYS A 15 38.98 26.98 -31.13
N ARG A 16 39.73 25.88 -31.08
CA ARG A 16 39.41 24.66 -30.31
C ARG A 16 39.40 24.94 -28.79
N HIS A 17 40.31 25.75 -28.28
CA HIS A 17 40.34 26.09 -26.84
C HIS A 17 39.17 26.97 -26.40
N HIS A 18 38.69 27.88 -27.25
CA HIS A 18 37.49 28.68 -26.93
C HIS A 18 36.23 27.83 -26.94
N PHE A 19 36.06 26.95 -27.94
CA PHE A 19 34.93 26.03 -28.03
C PHE A 19 34.87 25.09 -26.83
N ALA A 20 35.98 24.49 -26.41
CA ALA A 20 36.05 23.65 -25.19
C ALA A 20 35.68 24.43 -23.90
N ARG A 21 36.07 25.73 -23.80
CA ARG A 21 35.65 26.56 -22.69
C ARG A 21 34.15 26.82 -22.66
N TYR A 22 33.52 27.12 -23.80
CA TYR A 22 32.07 27.31 -23.90
C TYR A 22 31.32 26.04 -23.53
N ILE A 23 31.76 24.85 -24.00
CA ILE A 23 31.19 23.57 -23.57
C ILE A 23 31.33 23.39 -22.04
N GLY A 24 32.48 23.72 -21.47
CA GLY A 24 32.69 23.66 -20.03
C GLY A 24 31.77 24.59 -19.24
N TYR A 25 31.55 25.83 -19.70
CA TYR A 25 30.58 26.73 -19.09
C TYR A 25 29.16 26.26 -19.21
N CYS A 26 28.74 25.74 -20.39
CA CYS A 26 27.41 25.16 -20.58
C CYS A 26 27.19 23.91 -19.69
N ALA A 27 28.18 23.06 -19.55
CA ALA A 27 28.12 21.89 -18.67
C ALA A 27 28.02 22.32 -17.19
N LEU A 28 28.81 23.32 -16.78
CA LEU A 28 28.76 23.87 -15.41
C LEU A 28 27.41 24.52 -15.11
N THR A 29 26.88 25.35 -16.01
CA THR A 29 25.57 25.99 -15.83
C THR A 29 24.46 24.95 -15.77
N MET A 30 24.50 23.91 -16.64
CA MET A 30 23.56 22.80 -16.60
C MET A 30 23.63 22.05 -15.26
N ALA A 31 24.84 21.73 -14.76
CA ALA A 31 25.01 21.08 -13.46
C ALA A 31 24.46 21.92 -12.31
N ILE A 32 24.69 23.23 -12.32
CA ILE A 32 24.13 24.16 -11.32
C ILE A 32 22.59 24.19 -11.41
N CYS A 33 22.01 24.27 -12.60
CA CYS A 33 20.56 24.24 -12.78
C CYS A 33 19.95 22.96 -12.29
N ILE A 34 20.56 21.80 -12.58
CA ILE A 34 20.11 20.47 -12.09
C ILE A 34 20.20 20.43 -10.57
N GLY A 35 21.30 20.90 -9.99
CA GLY A 35 21.48 20.96 -8.53
C GLY A 35 20.46 21.86 -7.84
N LEU A 36 20.20 23.05 -8.37
CA LEU A 36 19.18 23.97 -7.85
C LEU A 36 17.76 23.40 -7.99
N PHE A 37 17.45 22.79 -9.13
CA PHE A 37 16.17 22.12 -9.35
C PHE A 37 15.97 20.96 -8.38
N GLY A 38 17.01 20.12 -8.18
CA GLY A 38 16.96 19.02 -7.20
C GLY A 38 16.76 19.53 -5.77
N ALA A 39 17.49 20.58 -5.36
CA ALA A 39 17.31 21.18 -4.05
C ALA A 39 15.92 21.81 -3.86
N TYR A 40 15.40 22.48 -4.88
CA TYR A 40 14.05 23.03 -4.87
C TYR A 40 13.01 21.91 -4.71
N THR A 41 13.08 20.85 -5.55
CA THR A 41 12.17 19.71 -5.51
C THR A 41 12.21 19.02 -4.15
N TYR A 42 13.41 18.76 -3.60
CA TYR A 42 13.58 18.17 -2.28
C TYR A 42 12.89 18.98 -1.18
N ARG A 43 13.10 20.31 -1.17
CA ARG A 43 12.47 21.21 -0.19
C ARG A 43 10.96 21.25 -0.37
N HIS A 44 10.48 21.41 -1.59
CA HIS A 44 9.05 21.46 -1.90
C HIS A 44 8.33 20.20 -1.43
N LEU A 45 8.85 19.01 -1.75
CA LEU A 45 8.25 17.75 -1.32
C LEU A 45 8.30 17.54 0.21
N ASN A 46 9.34 18.02 0.90
CA ASN A 46 9.36 17.97 2.37
C ASN A 46 8.39 18.96 3.01
N GLU A 47 8.19 20.13 2.42
CA GLU A 47 7.26 21.16 2.91
C GLU A 47 5.81 20.76 2.75
N ASN A 48 5.50 19.86 1.79
CA ASN A 48 4.15 19.28 1.61
C ASN A 48 3.78 18.28 2.71
N LEU A 49 4.78 17.57 3.29
CA LEU A 49 4.52 16.48 4.23
C LEU A 49 3.88 16.99 5.53
N GLN A 50 2.72 16.44 5.85
CA GLN A 50 2.08 16.63 7.15
C GLN A 50 2.54 15.55 8.12
N THR A 51 2.92 15.94 9.33
CA THR A 51 3.37 15.00 10.36
C THR A 51 2.59 15.18 11.65
N MET A 52 2.32 14.06 12.32
CA MET A 52 1.67 14.02 13.61
C MET A 52 2.53 13.22 14.59
N ASN A 53 2.70 13.74 15.80
CA ASN A 53 3.31 12.98 16.89
C ASN A 53 2.22 12.39 17.78
N ILE A 54 2.18 11.07 17.90
CA ILE A 54 1.21 10.34 18.73
C ILE A 54 1.86 9.60 19.89
N ASP A 55 3.18 9.71 20.08
CA ASP A 55 3.95 8.89 21.02
C ASP A 55 3.40 9.01 22.46
N ASP A 56 3.01 10.21 22.90
CA ASP A 56 2.48 10.44 24.25
C ASP A 56 1.08 9.84 24.46
N GLN A 57 0.33 9.59 23.39
CA GLN A 57 -1.02 9.01 23.42
C GLN A 57 -0.99 7.47 23.38
N LEU A 58 0.12 6.84 23.00
CA LEU A 58 0.19 5.37 22.86
C LEU A 58 0.27 4.65 24.20
N GLY A 59 0.80 5.27 25.25
CA GLY A 59 0.97 4.66 26.56
C GLY A 59 1.91 3.44 26.52
N GLN A 60 1.53 2.36 27.22
CA GLN A 60 2.32 1.13 27.22
C GLN A 60 2.14 0.39 25.89
N ARG A 61 3.25 0.10 25.23
CA ARG A 61 3.31 -0.57 23.93
C ARG A 61 3.89 -1.98 24.07
N PRO A 62 3.61 -2.89 23.10
CA PRO A 62 4.30 -4.18 23.04
C PRO A 62 5.81 -4.00 22.93
N ASP A 63 6.56 -4.97 23.50
CA ASP A 63 8.01 -5.02 23.33
C ASP A 63 8.37 -5.34 21.86
N ASP A 64 9.47 -4.77 21.39
CA ASP A 64 10.04 -5.15 20.10
C ASP A 64 10.57 -6.60 20.20
N VAL A 65 10.33 -7.37 19.15
CA VAL A 65 10.85 -8.73 19.02
C VAL A 65 12.11 -8.69 18.19
N GLU A 66 13.23 -9.10 18.76
CA GLU A 66 14.47 -9.29 18.00
C GLU A 66 14.30 -10.45 17.03
N VAL A 67 14.50 -10.20 15.75
CA VAL A 67 14.46 -11.18 14.67
C VAL A 67 15.81 -11.19 13.95
N GLU A 68 16.22 -12.36 13.52
CA GLU A 68 17.46 -12.47 12.73
C GLU A 68 17.26 -11.90 11.33
N GLY A 69 18.10 -10.94 10.95
CA GLY A 69 18.04 -10.31 9.63
C GLY A 69 19.04 -9.16 9.46
N PRO A 70 19.26 -8.70 8.24
CA PRO A 70 20.16 -7.56 7.97
C PRO A 70 19.57 -6.22 8.41
N LYS A 71 18.27 -6.16 8.65
CA LYS A 71 17.52 -4.97 9.13
C LYS A 71 16.45 -5.44 10.11
N ASP A 72 15.84 -4.48 10.82
CA ASP A 72 14.63 -4.75 11.59
C ASP A 72 13.43 -4.96 10.64
N PRO A 73 12.46 -5.83 10.98
CA PRO A 73 11.19 -5.87 10.28
C PRO A 73 10.48 -4.53 10.44
N LEU A 74 9.60 -4.17 9.52
CA LEU A 74 8.93 -2.88 9.54
C LEU A 74 7.41 -3.07 9.47
N ASN A 75 6.70 -2.52 10.45
CA ASN A 75 5.25 -2.57 10.58
C ASN A 75 4.66 -1.17 10.41
N ILE A 76 3.94 -0.93 9.32
CA ILE A 76 3.33 0.37 9.01
C ILE A 76 1.82 0.21 8.99
N LEU A 77 1.10 0.95 9.85
CA LEU A 77 -0.35 0.95 9.84
C LEU A 77 -0.87 2.06 8.91
N VAL A 78 -1.45 1.65 7.79
CA VAL A 78 -2.03 2.55 6.79
C VAL A 78 -3.54 2.69 7.05
N MET A 79 -4.02 3.93 7.16
CA MET A 79 -5.41 4.26 7.44
C MET A 79 -5.97 5.16 6.36
N GLY A 80 -7.01 4.69 5.66
CA GLY A 80 -7.78 5.52 4.73
C GLY A 80 -8.85 6.29 5.50
N SER A 81 -8.79 7.61 5.47
CA SER A 81 -9.70 8.49 6.19
C SER A 81 -10.77 9.06 5.25
N ASP A 82 -12.01 9.03 5.69
CA ASP A 82 -13.15 9.68 5.05
C ASP A 82 -13.40 11.10 5.58
N THR A 83 -12.31 11.82 5.94
CA THR A 83 -12.45 13.21 6.37
C THR A 83 -13.29 13.99 5.37
N ARG A 84 -14.29 14.74 5.88
CA ARG A 84 -15.21 15.53 5.05
C ARG A 84 -14.87 17.02 5.09
N GLU A 85 -13.70 17.36 5.58
CA GLU A 85 -13.25 18.75 5.64
C GLU A 85 -12.71 19.21 4.27
N GLY A 86 -13.03 20.43 3.87
CA GLY A 86 -12.56 21.04 2.64
C GLY A 86 -12.98 20.30 1.38
N ASP A 87 -12.04 20.06 0.48
CA ASP A 87 -12.25 19.40 -0.82
C ASP A 87 -12.59 17.89 -0.70
N ASN A 88 -12.50 17.33 0.50
CA ASN A 88 -12.87 15.94 0.80
C ASN A 88 -14.38 15.75 1.07
N ASN A 89 -15.18 16.83 1.12
CA ASN A 89 -16.62 16.74 1.30
C ASN A 89 -17.32 16.32 0.00
N ILE A 90 -17.20 15.05 -0.36
CA ILE A 90 -17.71 14.49 -1.63
C ILE A 90 -19.25 14.35 -1.59
N ASP A 91 -19.82 14.09 -0.42
CA ASP A 91 -21.25 13.76 -0.26
C ASP A 91 -22.10 14.92 0.28
N GLY A 92 -21.50 16.09 0.57
CA GLY A 92 -22.21 17.26 1.12
C GLY A 92 -22.75 17.08 2.54
N LEU A 93 -22.41 15.98 3.21
CA LEU A 93 -22.85 15.63 4.55
C LEU A 93 -21.80 16.05 5.57
N ALA A 94 -21.84 17.28 6.02
CA ALA A 94 -20.88 17.90 6.96
C ALA A 94 -21.07 17.46 8.42
N GLU A 95 -21.65 16.31 8.71
CA GLU A 95 -21.88 15.90 10.11
C GLU A 95 -21.24 14.57 10.47
N VAL A 96 -20.59 14.59 11.63
CA VAL A 96 -20.13 13.49 12.48
C VAL A 96 -18.83 12.80 12.09
N GLY A 97 -17.72 13.34 12.59
CA GLY A 97 -16.50 12.58 12.91
C GLY A 97 -15.79 11.93 11.71
N GLU A 98 -14.50 12.06 11.69
CA GLU A 98 -13.63 11.36 10.74
C GLU A 98 -13.68 9.86 11.05
N ARG A 99 -13.84 9.00 10.02
CA ARG A 99 -13.79 7.54 10.15
C ARG A 99 -12.70 6.97 9.26
N SER A 100 -12.12 5.86 9.70
CA SER A 100 -11.25 5.07 8.83
C SER A 100 -12.06 3.92 8.25
N ASP A 101 -12.37 4.00 6.97
CA ASP A 101 -13.09 2.95 6.25
C ASP A 101 -12.16 1.84 5.74
N THR A 102 -10.84 2.07 5.78
CA THR A 102 -9.82 1.13 5.35
C THR A 102 -8.65 1.19 6.31
N THR A 103 -8.30 0.06 6.91
CA THR A 103 -7.07 -0.10 7.69
C THR A 103 -6.28 -1.27 7.15
N LEU A 104 -5.01 -1.04 6.86
CA LEU A 104 -4.07 -2.02 6.32
C LEU A 104 -2.78 -2.00 7.15
N LEU A 105 -2.34 -3.15 7.65
CA LEU A 105 -0.97 -3.30 8.14
C LEU A 105 -0.06 -3.66 6.97
N LEU A 106 0.94 -2.86 6.67
CA LEU A 106 2.05 -3.22 5.80
C LEU A 106 3.20 -3.76 6.66
N HIS A 107 3.50 -5.04 6.54
CA HIS A 107 4.63 -5.70 7.15
C HIS A 107 5.71 -5.94 6.09
N VAL A 108 6.95 -5.56 6.39
CA VAL A 108 8.12 -5.76 5.53
C VAL A 108 9.14 -6.58 6.30
N SER A 109 9.52 -7.74 5.75
CA SER A 109 10.43 -8.68 6.43
C SER A 109 11.82 -8.11 6.68
N ALA A 110 12.49 -8.59 7.72
CA ALA A 110 13.83 -8.18 8.14
C ALA A 110 14.88 -8.41 7.05
N ASP A 111 14.75 -9.49 6.30
CA ASP A 111 15.63 -9.86 5.19
C ASP A 111 15.22 -9.23 3.85
N ARG A 112 14.06 -8.53 3.82
CA ARG A 112 13.49 -7.94 2.59
C ARG A 112 13.16 -8.99 1.51
N SER A 113 12.85 -10.22 1.94
CA SER A 113 12.44 -11.29 1.02
C SER A 113 10.92 -11.30 0.74
N PHE A 114 10.10 -10.72 1.62
CA PHE A 114 8.65 -10.60 1.44
C PHE A 114 8.06 -9.35 2.10
N ALA A 115 6.86 -8.99 1.65
CA ALA A 115 6.01 -8.00 2.32
C ALA A 115 4.55 -8.44 2.30
N TYR A 116 3.83 -8.17 3.38
CA TYR A 116 2.40 -8.49 3.52
C TYR A 116 1.58 -7.24 3.78
N GLY A 117 0.51 -7.04 3.00
CA GLY A 117 -0.54 -6.09 3.27
C GLY A 117 -1.72 -6.81 3.95
N VAL A 118 -1.93 -6.60 5.25
CA VAL A 118 -3.00 -7.23 6.01
C VAL A 118 -4.15 -6.26 6.20
N SER A 119 -5.28 -6.52 5.52
CA SER A 119 -6.50 -5.72 5.67
C SER A 119 -7.24 -6.09 6.95
N LEU A 120 -7.63 -5.07 7.72
CA LEU A 120 -8.41 -5.23 8.94
C LEU A 120 -9.88 -4.83 8.66
N PRO A 121 -10.85 -5.75 8.87
CA PRO A 121 -12.26 -5.44 8.64
C PRO A 121 -12.74 -4.34 9.58
N ARG A 122 -13.26 -3.25 9.01
CA ARG A 122 -13.74 -2.08 9.78
C ARG A 122 -14.92 -2.40 10.70
N ASP A 123 -15.76 -3.39 10.30
CA ASP A 123 -16.95 -3.83 11.02
C ASP A 123 -16.66 -5.00 11.99
N ALA A 124 -15.37 -5.36 12.19
CA ALA A 124 -14.97 -6.37 13.17
C ALA A 124 -15.21 -5.84 14.59
N MET A 125 -15.96 -6.60 15.39
CA MET A 125 -16.20 -6.33 16.79
C MET A 125 -14.97 -6.73 17.61
N VAL A 126 -14.40 -5.76 18.32
CA VAL A 126 -13.14 -5.93 19.06
C VAL A 126 -13.18 -5.16 20.38
N GLU A 127 -12.32 -5.55 21.32
CA GLU A 127 -12.07 -4.80 22.54
C GLU A 127 -11.18 -3.58 22.25
N ARG A 128 -11.79 -2.39 22.25
CA ARG A 128 -11.05 -1.14 22.12
C ARG A 128 -10.42 -0.78 23.46
N PRO A 129 -9.11 -0.47 23.51
CA PRO A 129 -8.46 -0.02 24.75
C PRO A 129 -8.96 1.37 25.19
N THR A 130 -8.62 1.73 26.43
CA THR A 130 -8.63 3.16 26.81
C THR A 130 -7.67 3.92 25.91
N CYS A 131 -8.14 4.98 25.28
CA CYS A 131 -7.34 5.87 24.44
C CYS A 131 -7.12 7.21 25.15
N TYR A 132 -6.27 8.05 24.60
CA TYR A 132 -5.93 9.36 25.18
C TYR A 132 -6.02 10.44 24.11
N GLU A 133 -6.58 11.58 24.46
CA GLU A 133 -6.50 12.81 23.67
C GLU A 133 -5.09 13.44 23.79
N GLU A 134 -4.81 14.46 22.98
CA GLU A 134 -3.52 15.18 23.03
C GLU A 134 -3.25 15.84 24.40
N ASP A 135 -4.29 16.25 25.11
CA ASP A 135 -4.20 16.85 26.44
C ASP A 135 -4.09 15.80 27.58
N GLY A 136 -4.10 14.51 27.24
CA GLY A 136 -4.06 13.40 28.18
C GLY A 136 -5.41 12.99 28.75
N THR A 137 -6.52 13.55 28.28
CA THR A 137 -7.87 13.14 28.67
C THR A 137 -8.11 11.70 28.24
N GLU A 138 -8.64 10.87 29.17
CA GLU A 138 -8.93 9.47 28.91
C GLU A 138 -10.25 9.30 28.15
N ILE A 139 -10.21 8.50 27.08
CA ILE A 139 -11.35 8.00 26.35
C ILE A 139 -11.55 6.53 26.76
N PRO A 140 -12.59 6.19 27.54
CA PRO A 140 -12.76 4.84 28.05
C PRO A 140 -12.82 3.80 26.94
N GLY A 141 -12.21 2.65 27.17
CA GLY A 141 -12.29 1.48 26.28
C GLY A 141 -13.68 0.85 26.27
N GLY A 142 -13.89 -0.13 25.40
CA GLY A 142 -15.14 -0.87 25.29
C GLY A 142 -15.16 -1.82 24.11
N PHE A 143 -16.18 -2.67 24.06
CA PHE A 143 -16.40 -3.58 22.95
C PHE A 143 -17.16 -2.85 21.83
N ASP A 144 -16.50 -2.64 20.68
CA ASP A 144 -17.02 -1.83 19.59
C ASP A 144 -16.45 -2.29 18.23
N MET A 145 -16.91 -1.69 17.14
CA MET A 145 -16.35 -1.93 15.82
C MET A 145 -14.88 -1.46 15.73
N TRP A 146 -14.09 -2.12 14.89
CA TRP A 146 -12.70 -1.75 14.64
C TRP A 146 -12.51 -0.27 14.34
N ASN A 147 -13.31 0.28 13.43
CA ASN A 147 -13.20 1.67 12.98
C ASN A 147 -13.63 2.71 14.02
N ALA A 148 -14.28 2.29 15.09
CA ALA A 148 -14.69 3.20 16.18
C ALA A 148 -13.48 3.84 16.88
N ALA A 149 -12.34 3.10 16.99
CA ALA A 149 -11.12 3.65 17.57
C ALA A 149 -10.66 4.93 16.85
N PHE A 150 -10.74 4.93 15.51
CA PHE A 150 -10.38 6.10 14.72
C PHE A 150 -11.31 7.29 14.98
N SER A 151 -12.62 7.04 15.11
CA SER A 151 -13.60 8.10 15.41
C SER A 151 -13.44 8.69 16.81
N TYR A 152 -12.97 7.92 17.78
CA TYR A 152 -12.78 8.35 19.15
C TYR A 152 -11.45 9.10 19.38
N GLY A 153 -10.35 8.56 18.90
CA GLY A 153 -9.01 9.11 19.18
C GLY A 153 -8.07 9.06 17.97
N GLY A 154 -8.62 9.06 16.76
CA GLY A 154 -7.84 9.16 15.52
C GLY A 154 -6.79 8.08 15.35
N PRO A 155 -5.67 8.42 14.68
CA PRO A 155 -4.57 7.49 14.44
C PRO A 155 -3.98 6.89 15.71
N ALA A 156 -3.85 7.69 16.80
CA ALA A 156 -3.26 7.23 18.05
C ALA A 156 -4.07 6.08 18.67
N CYS A 157 -5.39 6.22 18.75
CA CYS A 157 -6.27 5.20 19.30
C CYS A 157 -6.29 3.94 18.42
N THR A 158 -6.25 4.10 17.09
CA THR A 158 -6.22 2.98 16.13
C THR A 158 -4.92 2.19 16.23
N VAL A 159 -3.77 2.87 16.32
CA VAL A 159 -2.48 2.23 16.55
C VAL A 159 -2.48 1.47 17.86
N ARG A 160 -2.93 2.11 18.95
CA ARG A 160 -3.00 1.49 20.27
C ARG A 160 -3.90 0.26 20.29
N GLN A 161 -5.07 0.33 19.62
CA GLN A 161 -5.98 -0.80 19.48
C GLN A 161 -5.32 -1.96 18.72
N PHE A 162 -4.67 -1.66 17.60
CA PHE A 162 -3.95 -2.67 16.84
C PHE A 162 -2.86 -3.36 17.67
N GLU A 163 -2.02 -2.58 18.34
CA GLU A 163 -0.93 -3.10 19.17
C GLU A 163 -1.43 -3.97 20.32
N GLN A 164 -2.53 -3.56 20.97
CA GLN A 164 -3.11 -4.36 22.07
C GLN A 164 -3.68 -5.69 21.58
N LEU A 165 -4.37 -5.70 20.44
CA LEU A 165 -5.05 -6.90 19.93
C LEU A 165 -4.10 -7.88 19.24
N SER A 166 -3.12 -7.38 18.51
CA SER A 166 -2.16 -8.21 17.76
C SER A 166 -0.90 -8.58 18.55
N GLY A 167 -0.55 -7.75 19.55
CA GLY A 167 0.74 -7.85 20.26
C GLY A 167 1.94 -7.50 19.38
N ILE A 168 1.72 -6.78 18.25
CA ILE A 168 2.74 -6.34 17.30
C ILE A 168 2.93 -4.84 17.48
N ARG A 169 4.18 -4.39 17.59
CA ARG A 169 4.52 -2.99 17.64
C ARG A 169 4.43 -2.35 16.26
N VAL A 170 3.79 -1.20 16.15
CA VAL A 170 3.70 -0.40 14.92
C VAL A 170 4.85 0.61 14.87
N ASP A 171 5.70 0.52 13.86
CA ASP A 171 6.85 1.42 13.70
C ASP A 171 6.44 2.77 13.19
N HIS A 172 5.51 2.76 12.22
CA HIS A 172 5.00 3.95 11.55
C HIS A 172 3.51 3.87 11.31
N PHE A 173 2.86 5.02 11.18
CA PHE A 173 1.53 5.08 10.62
C PHE A 173 1.48 6.06 9.43
N VAL A 174 0.54 5.80 8.54
CA VAL A 174 0.23 6.63 7.38
C VAL A 174 -1.28 6.83 7.31
N LYS A 175 -1.74 8.08 7.31
CA LYS A 175 -3.13 8.44 7.03
C LYS A 175 -3.22 9.00 5.62
N VAL A 176 -4.18 8.52 4.83
CA VAL A 176 -4.45 8.93 3.44
C VAL A 176 -5.88 9.45 3.36
N ASP A 177 -6.11 10.61 2.78
CA ASP A 177 -7.44 11.13 2.52
C ASP A 177 -7.94 10.79 1.09
N PHE A 178 -9.25 10.97 0.83
CA PHE A 178 -9.86 10.63 -0.45
C PHE A 178 -9.40 11.51 -1.61
N SER A 179 -9.17 12.80 -1.36
CA SER A 179 -8.70 13.72 -2.40
C SER A 179 -7.33 13.32 -2.86
N GLY A 180 -6.44 13.09 -1.90
CA GLY A 180 -5.10 12.66 -2.19
C GLY A 180 -5.00 11.29 -2.83
N PHE A 181 -5.89 10.36 -2.48
CA PHE A 181 -5.99 9.09 -3.18
C PHE A 181 -6.26 9.30 -4.68
N LYS A 182 -7.22 10.14 -5.05
CA LYS A 182 -7.52 10.46 -6.45
C LYS A 182 -6.31 11.08 -7.16
N ASP A 183 -5.68 12.07 -6.52
CA ASP A 183 -4.52 12.76 -7.08
C ASP A 183 -3.32 11.82 -7.31
N MET A 184 -3.08 10.88 -6.39
CA MET A 184 -2.05 9.85 -6.57
C MET A 184 -2.35 8.92 -7.75
N VAL A 185 -3.59 8.46 -7.88
CA VAL A 185 -4.02 7.61 -9.00
C VAL A 185 -3.89 8.34 -10.33
N ASP A 186 -4.28 9.60 -10.39
CA ASP A 186 -4.18 10.42 -11.60
C ASP A 186 -2.72 10.69 -12.00
N ALA A 187 -1.86 10.93 -11.01
CA ALA A 187 -0.44 11.19 -11.24
C ALA A 187 0.31 10.00 -11.89
N ILE A 188 -0.07 8.77 -11.56
CA ILE A 188 0.50 7.55 -12.20
C ILE A 188 -0.14 7.22 -13.55
N GLY A 189 -1.18 7.96 -13.93
CA GLY A 189 -1.91 7.79 -15.21
C GLY A 189 -2.98 6.70 -15.14
N GLY A 190 -3.54 6.47 -13.95
CA GLY A 190 -4.61 5.52 -13.68
C GLY A 190 -4.13 4.16 -13.23
N VAL A 191 -5.07 3.38 -12.71
CA VAL A 191 -4.89 2.00 -12.24
C VAL A 191 -5.80 1.07 -13.05
N GLU A 192 -5.30 -0.08 -13.45
CA GLU A 192 -6.10 -1.09 -14.15
C GLU A 192 -6.98 -1.84 -13.15
N ILE A 193 -8.27 -1.88 -13.45
CA ILE A 193 -9.26 -2.66 -12.72
C ILE A 193 -10.04 -3.56 -13.66
N CYS A 194 -10.68 -4.58 -13.10
CA CYS A 194 -11.69 -5.37 -13.79
C CYS A 194 -13.01 -5.36 -13.00
N VAL A 195 -14.10 -5.03 -13.69
CA VAL A 195 -15.47 -5.08 -13.18
C VAL A 195 -16.20 -6.21 -13.93
N PRO A 196 -16.64 -7.29 -13.24
CA PRO A 196 -17.21 -8.45 -13.92
C PRO A 196 -18.53 -8.13 -14.63
N GLU A 197 -19.38 -7.33 -14.01
CA GLU A 197 -20.69 -6.91 -14.53
C GLU A 197 -20.90 -5.41 -14.28
N GLU A 198 -21.75 -4.78 -15.07
CA GLU A 198 -22.11 -3.35 -14.88
C GLU A 198 -22.75 -3.14 -13.50
N VAL A 199 -22.28 -2.15 -12.77
CA VAL A 199 -22.69 -1.82 -11.41
C VAL A 199 -23.45 -0.49 -11.38
N ASN A 200 -24.63 -0.50 -10.75
CA ASN A 200 -25.45 0.67 -10.54
C ASN A 200 -25.85 0.78 -9.06
N ASP A 201 -24.90 1.20 -8.21
CA ASP A 201 -25.16 1.41 -6.78
C ASP A 201 -25.87 2.74 -6.56
N TYR A 202 -27.21 2.70 -6.46
CA TYR A 202 -28.06 3.88 -6.23
C TYR A 202 -27.88 4.46 -4.82
N VAL A 203 -27.41 3.69 -3.85
CA VAL A 203 -27.16 4.15 -2.48
C VAL A 203 -25.90 5.00 -2.41
N GLY A 204 -24.82 4.51 -3.06
CA GLY A 204 -23.56 5.21 -3.16
C GLY A 204 -23.49 6.23 -4.29
N ASN A 205 -24.52 6.29 -5.15
CA ASN A 205 -24.52 7.06 -6.40
C ASN A 205 -23.29 6.73 -7.27
N ILE A 206 -23.00 5.42 -7.43
CA ILE A 206 -21.85 4.91 -8.15
C ILE A 206 -22.30 4.14 -9.36
N HIS A 207 -21.71 4.45 -10.51
CA HIS A 207 -21.90 3.70 -11.75
C HIS A 207 -20.55 3.24 -12.28
N LEU A 208 -20.40 1.91 -12.50
CA LEU A 208 -19.20 1.33 -13.06
C LEU A 208 -19.56 0.44 -14.25
N GLU A 209 -18.94 0.68 -15.39
CA GLU A 209 -19.11 -0.17 -16.57
C GLU A 209 -18.36 -1.50 -16.40
N ALA A 210 -18.87 -2.57 -16.99
CA ALA A 210 -18.20 -3.88 -17.00
C ALA A 210 -16.92 -3.85 -17.86
N GLY A 211 -15.97 -4.73 -17.51
CA GLY A 211 -14.75 -4.99 -18.27
C GLY A 211 -13.46 -4.52 -17.58
N THR A 212 -12.34 -4.85 -18.22
CA THR A 212 -11.00 -4.46 -17.76
C THR A 212 -10.61 -3.13 -18.38
N ARG A 213 -10.30 -2.13 -17.57
CA ARG A 213 -9.92 -0.79 -18.02
C ARG A 213 -9.09 -0.01 -17.02
N MET A 214 -8.47 1.05 -17.51
CA MET A 214 -7.77 2.04 -16.69
C MET A 214 -8.76 3.04 -16.11
N VAL A 215 -8.77 3.19 -14.77
CA VAL A 215 -9.61 4.17 -14.08
C VAL A 215 -8.77 5.25 -13.41
N GLN A 216 -9.37 6.44 -13.26
CA GLN A 216 -8.75 7.63 -12.66
C GLN A 216 -9.78 8.42 -11.84
N GLY A 217 -9.29 9.37 -11.05
CA GLY A 217 -10.10 10.35 -10.34
C GLY A 217 -11.24 9.72 -9.55
N GLN A 218 -12.45 10.19 -9.81
CA GLN A 218 -13.65 9.77 -9.10
C GLN A 218 -13.99 8.29 -9.35
N GLU A 219 -13.84 7.79 -10.58
CA GLU A 219 -14.14 6.39 -10.90
C GLU A 219 -13.24 5.40 -10.13
N ALA A 220 -11.96 5.74 -9.93
CA ALA A 220 -11.05 4.95 -9.10
C ALA A 220 -11.50 4.91 -7.63
N LEU A 221 -11.95 6.06 -7.10
CA LEU A 221 -12.49 6.15 -5.74
C LEU A 221 -13.81 5.39 -5.61
N ASP A 222 -14.69 5.47 -6.59
CA ASP A 222 -15.96 4.77 -6.62
C ASP A 222 -15.76 3.25 -6.60
N TYR A 223 -14.80 2.73 -7.36
CA TYR A 223 -14.47 1.30 -7.38
C TYR A 223 -14.05 0.77 -6.00
N VAL A 224 -13.24 1.51 -5.25
CA VAL A 224 -12.80 1.07 -3.92
C VAL A 224 -13.83 1.33 -2.81
N ARG A 225 -14.89 2.11 -3.10
CA ARG A 225 -15.96 2.46 -2.16
C ARG A 225 -17.26 1.69 -2.36
N VAL A 226 -17.54 1.22 -3.58
CA VAL A 226 -18.79 0.54 -3.92
C VAL A 226 -19.04 -0.68 -3.04
N ARG A 227 -20.28 -0.85 -2.56
CA ARG A 227 -20.69 -1.93 -1.64
C ARG A 227 -21.87 -2.75 -2.14
N HIS A 228 -22.76 -2.11 -2.90
CA HIS A 228 -24.00 -2.72 -3.37
C HIS A 228 -23.87 -3.09 -4.85
N ASP A 229 -24.60 -4.08 -5.27
CA ASP A 229 -24.76 -4.51 -6.67
C ASP A 229 -23.46 -4.95 -7.39
N ILE A 230 -22.35 -5.18 -6.66
CA ILE A 230 -21.07 -5.65 -7.24
C ILE A 230 -20.60 -6.99 -6.65
N SER A 231 -21.00 -7.33 -5.43
CA SER A 231 -20.58 -8.56 -4.77
C SER A 231 -21.64 -9.06 -3.80
N SER A 232 -21.78 -10.39 -3.69
CA SER A 232 -22.66 -11.02 -2.70
C SER A 232 -22.12 -10.95 -1.27
N ASN A 233 -20.80 -10.72 -1.11
CA ASN A 233 -20.09 -10.70 0.17
C ASN A 233 -20.01 -9.31 0.82
N GLY A 234 -20.72 -8.30 0.30
CA GLY A 234 -20.81 -6.96 0.90
C GLY A 234 -19.46 -6.32 1.20
N ASP A 235 -19.18 -6.08 2.48
CA ASP A 235 -17.95 -5.40 2.94
C ASP A 235 -16.67 -6.23 2.71
N ILE A 236 -16.76 -7.56 2.78
CA ILE A 236 -15.64 -8.47 2.48
C ILE A 236 -15.22 -8.34 1.02
N GLY A 237 -16.19 -8.36 0.08
CA GLY A 237 -15.92 -8.13 -1.33
C GLY A 237 -15.26 -6.78 -1.59
N ARG A 238 -15.70 -5.72 -0.88
CA ARG A 238 -15.04 -4.40 -0.94
C ARG A 238 -13.58 -4.48 -0.51
N MET A 239 -13.25 -5.14 0.60
CA MET A 239 -11.85 -5.28 1.03
C MET A 239 -11.00 -6.02 0.01
N LYS A 240 -11.51 -7.09 -0.61
CA LYS A 240 -10.80 -7.81 -1.68
C LYS A 240 -10.56 -6.91 -2.89
N ARG A 241 -11.54 -6.11 -3.33
CA ARG A 241 -11.35 -5.11 -4.40
C ARG A 241 -10.33 -4.05 -4.04
N GLN A 242 -10.31 -3.57 -2.79
CA GLN A 242 -9.28 -2.65 -2.31
C GLN A 242 -7.89 -3.28 -2.37
N GLN A 243 -7.73 -4.55 -1.98
CA GLN A 243 -6.46 -5.28 -2.09
C GLN A 243 -5.99 -5.38 -3.54
N VAL A 244 -6.88 -5.81 -4.45
CA VAL A 244 -6.58 -5.89 -5.89
C VAL A 244 -6.22 -4.51 -6.46
N PHE A 245 -6.95 -3.45 -6.07
CA PHE A 245 -6.65 -2.09 -6.50
C PHE A 245 -5.27 -1.62 -6.01
N ILE A 246 -4.94 -1.85 -4.73
CA ILE A 246 -3.63 -1.49 -4.18
C ILE A 246 -2.54 -2.30 -4.86
N ALA A 247 -2.74 -3.60 -5.10
CA ALA A 247 -1.81 -4.45 -5.84
C ALA A 247 -1.54 -3.88 -7.25
N SER A 248 -2.59 -3.55 -8.01
CA SER A 248 -2.48 -2.92 -9.33
C SER A 248 -1.81 -1.54 -9.28
N MET A 249 -2.07 -0.76 -8.23
CA MET A 249 -1.41 0.54 -8.03
C MET A 249 0.09 0.36 -7.75
N VAL A 250 0.47 -0.61 -6.93
CA VAL A 250 1.88 -0.95 -6.63
C VAL A 250 2.58 -1.42 -7.90
N ASP A 251 1.98 -2.35 -8.68
CA ASP A 251 2.52 -2.76 -9.99
C ASP A 251 2.72 -1.56 -10.91
N ARG A 252 1.72 -0.66 -10.99
CA ARG A 252 1.79 0.53 -11.83
C ARG A 252 2.90 1.49 -11.44
N VAL A 253 3.11 1.71 -10.14
CA VAL A 253 4.18 2.57 -9.61
C VAL A 253 5.55 1.94 -9.85
N MET A 254 5.71 0.64 -9.55
CA MET A 254 6.98 -0.09 -9.65
C MET A 254 7.33 -0.44 -11.10
N SER A 255 6.35 -0.46 -12.02
CA SER A 255 6.59 -0.70 -13.43
C SER A 255 7.45 0.41 -14.05
N LYS A 256 8.18 0.08 -15.13
CA LYS A 256 9.02 1.02 -15.89
C LYS A 256 8.26 2.26 -16.39
N GLY A 257 6.92 2.24 -16.32
CA GLY A 257 6.06 3.33 -16.79
C GLY A 257 6.09 4.58 -15.91
N VAL A 258 6.29 4.47 -14.59
CA VAL A 258 6.34 5.62 -13.66
C VAL A 258 7.78 5.89 -13.23
N LEU A 259 8.50 4.88 -12.72
CA LEU A 259 9.88 5.07 -12.24
C LEU A 259 10.85 5.53 -13.33
N ALA A 260 10.66 5.09 -14.57
CA ALA A 260 11.48 5.50 -15.72
C ALA A 260 11.10 6.90 -16.29
N ARG A 261 10.03 7.52 -15.77
CA ARG A 261 9.52 8.82 -16.25
C ARG A 261 9.57 9.88 -15.15
N PRO A 262 10.62 10.72 -15.11
CA PRO A 262 10.81 11.71 -14.05
C PRO A 262 9.63 12.67 -13.87
N ASP A 263 8.90 12.99 -14.96
CA ASP A 263 7.71 13.84 -14.94
C ASP A 263 6.55 13.20 -14.16
N ARG A 264 6.30 11.90 -14.36
CA ARG A 264 5.26 11.15 -13.65
C ARG A 264 5.65 10.87 -12.21
N LEU A 265 6.91 10.46 -12.00
CA LEU A 265 7.43 10.23 -10.65
C LEU A 265 7.32 11.50 -9.80
N TYR A 266 7.71 12.67 -10.34
CA TYR A 266 7.56 13.93 -9.63
C TYR A 266 6.09 14.24 -9.29
N LYS A 267 5.17 14.08 -10.23
CA LYS A 267 3.73 14.31 -10.00
C LYS A 267 3.17 13.38 -8.94
N PHE A 268 3.55 12.10 -8.98
CA PHE A 268 3.14 11.12 -7.98
C PHE A 268 3.68 11.48 -6.58
N LEU A 269 4.96 11.83 -6.48
CA LEU A 269 5.55 12.24 -5.21
C LEU A 269 4.94 13.54 -4.68
N ASP A 270 4.64 14.49 -5.55
CA ASP A 270 3.98 15.75 -5.17
C ASP A 270 2.54 15.48 -4.65
N ALA A 271 1.76 14.66 -5.36
CA ALA A 271 0.44 14.24 -4.90
C ALA A 271 0.52 13.47 -3.57
N ALA A 272 1.39 12.46 -3.48
CA ALA A 272 1.56 11.65 -2.28
C ALA A 272 1.97 12.51 -1.06
N THR A 273 2.96 13.39 -1.22
CA THR A 273 3.42 14.22 -0.10
C THR A 273 2.40 15.24 0.40
N LYS A 274 1.45 15.66 -0.43
CA LYS A 274 0.34 16.55 -0.04
C LYS A 274 -0.79 15.82 0.68
N SER A 275 -0.95 14.52 0.40
CA SER A 275 -2.11 13.72 0.77
C SER A 275 -1.87 12.84 1.97
N LEU A 276 -0.61 12.69 2.39
CA LEU A 276 -0.24 11.81 3.48
C LEU A 276 -0.02 12.60 4.77
N THR A 277 -0.67 12.16 5.85
CA THR A 277 -0.26 12.50 7.21
C THR A 277 0.52 11.33 7.78
N LEU A 278 1.75 11.57 8.21
CA LEU A 278 2.71 10.57 8.64
C LEU A 278 3.05 10.73 10.12
N ASP A 279 3.57 9.69 10.73
CA ASP A 279 4.26 9.86 12.00
C ASP A 279 5.52 10.74 11.82
N HIS A 280 5.94 11.40 12.88
CA HIS A 280 7.06 12.36 12.82
C HIS A 280 8.41 11.73 12.41
N ARG A 281 8.60 10.41 12.62
CA ARG A 281 9.83 9.68 12.26
C ARG A 281 9.93 9.39 10.77
N LEU A 282 8.76 9.18 10.10
CA LEU A 282 8.67 8.98 8.66
C LEU A 282 8.52 10.29 7.87
N GLY A 283 8.41 11.43 8.55
CA GLY A 283 8.13 12.76 7.99
C GLY A 283 9.27 13.40 7.17
N LYS A 284 10.01 12.60 6.39
CA LYS A 284 11.04 13.09 5.45
C LYS A 284 10.96 12.32 4.15
N ILE A 285 11.02 13.05 3.02
CA ILE A 285 10.99 12.42 1.69
C ILE A 285 12.09 11.39 1.49
N SER A 286 13.26 11.57 2.14
CA SER A 286 14.34 10.58 2.09
C SER A 286 13.97 9.25 2.75
N LYS A 287 13.15 9.28 3.80
CA LYS A 287 12.65 8.07 4.46
C LYS A 287 11.61 7.34 3.62
N LEU A 288 10.71 8.10 2.98
CA LEU A 288 9.74 7.54 2.04
C LEU A 288 10.44 6.92 0.82
N ALA A 289 11.50 7.57 0.30
CA ALA A 289 12.30 7.03 -0.79
C ALA A 289 13.05 5.75 -0.37
N GLU A 290 13.58 5.70 0.86
CA GLU A 290 14.22 4.50 1.41
C GLU A 290 13.22 3.34 1.49
N LEU A 291 12.01 3.58 1.99
CA LEU A 291 10.92 2.59 2.03
C LEU A 291 10.54 2.11 0.62
N GLY A 292 10.37 3.04 -0.33
CA GLY A 292 10.06 2.71 -1.72
C GLY A 292 11.13 1.82 -2.37
N ASN A 293 12.41 2.10 -2.13
CA ASN A 293 13.51 1.27 -2.62
C ASN A 293 13.49 -0.13 -1.97
N GLN A 294 13.20 -0.24 -0.66
CA GLN A 294 13.09 -1.54 0.01
C GLN A 294 11.96 -2.39 -0.58
N LEU A 295 10.81 -1.80 -0.86
CA LEU A 295 9.70 -2.50 -1.52
C LEU A 295 10.05 -2.91 -2.96
N GLN A 296 10.80 -2.08 -3.69
CA GLN A 296 11.28 -2.41 -5.02
C GLN A 296 12.26 -3.59 -5.01
N ASP A 297 13.14 -3.67 -4.01
CA ASP A 297 14.11 -4.76 -3.86
C ASP A 297 13.41 -6.11 -3.55
N ILE A 298 12.26 -6.09 -2.85
CA ILE A 298 11.44 -7.28 -2.56
C ILE A 298 10.85 -7.85 -3.86
N GLY A 299 10.43 -6.99 -4.79
CA GLY A 299 9.76 -7.38 -6.02
C GLY A 299 8.28 -7.72 -5.84
N LEU A 300 7.51 -7.58 -6.92
CA LEU A 300 6.04 -7.71 -6.90
C LEU A 300 5.56 -9.10 -6.50
N ASP A 301 6.26 -10.16 -6.93
CA ASP A 301 5.90 -11.56 -6.68
C ASP A 301 5.93 -11.92 -5.18
N ASN A 302 6.69 -11.15 -4.40
CA ASN A 302 6.84 -11.35 -2.97
C ASN A 302 5.98 -10.37 -2.12
N ILE A 303 5.17 -9.52 -2.77
CA ILE A 303 4.22 -8.63 -2.09
C ILE A 303 2.83 -9.25 -2.18
N LYS A 304 2.26 -9.59 -1.01
CA LYS A 304 0.99 -10.30 -0.92
C LYS A 304 0.00 -9.56 -0.01
N PHE A 305 -1.26 -9.56 -0.42
CA PHE A 305 -2.35 -8.98 0.37
C PHE A 305 -3.25 -10.08 0.93
N ILE A 306 -3.60 -9.96 2.19
CA ILE A 306 -4.45 -10.90 2.92
C ILE A 306 -5.44 -10.12 3.81
N THR A 307 -6.61 -10.68 4.03
CA THR A 307 -7.53 -10.19 5.07
C THR A 307 -7.26 -10.94 6.38
N VAL A 308 -7.29 -10.25 7.51
CA VAL A 308 -7.28 -10.91 8.82
C VAL A 308 -8.36 -12.01 8.82
N PRO A 309 -8.06 -13.25 9.23
CA PRO A 309 -9.07 -14.29 9.36
C PRO A 309 -10.23 -13.86 10.25
N TRP A 310 -11.45 -14.08 9.77
CA TRP A 310 -12.67 -13.56 10.38
C TRP A 310 -13.80 -14.60 10.38
N ASP A 311 -14.74 -14.43 11.32
CA ASP A 311 -16.01 -15.15 11.40
C ASP A 311 -17.16 -14.14 11.55
N PHE A 312 -18.40 -14.58 11.32
CA PHE A 312 -19.56 -13.73 11.61
C PHE A 312 -19.77 -13.60 13.13
N TYR A 313 -20.12 -12.41 13.57
CA TYR A 313 -20.47 -12.15 14.96
C TYR A 313 -21.90 -12.70 15.22
N GLU A 314 -22.05 -13.79 15.99
CA GLU A 314 -23.32 -14.46 16.22
C GLU A 314 -24.50 -13.56 16.66
N PRO A 315 -24.27 -12.54 17.55
CA PRO A 315 -25.35 -11.65 17.95
C PRO A 315 -25.83 -10.69 16.86
N ASP A 316 -24.97 -10.35 15.87
CA ASP A 316 -25.31 -9.51 14.72
C ASP A 316 -24.58 -10.00 13.47
N PRO A 317 -25.26 -10.72 12.58
CA PRO A 317 -24.65 -11.26 11.35
C PRO A 317 -24.11 -10.20 10.35
N ASN A 318 -24.41 -8.91 10.57
CA ASN A 318 -23.83 -7.82 9.80
C ASN A 318 -22.47 -7.39 10.33
N ARG A 319 -22.00 -8.02 11.40
CA ARG A 319 -20.71 -7.76 12.04
C ARG A 319 -19.80 -8.98 11.94
N LEU A 320 -18.53 -8.72 12.12
CA LEU A 320 -17.48 -9.73 12.07
C LEU A 320 -16.78 -9.80 13.43
N VAL A 321 -16.08 -10.88 13.66
CA VAL A 321 -15.08 -11.05 14.73
C VAL A 321 -13.82 -11.63 14.12
N TRP A 322 -12.68 -11.44 14.74
CA TRP A 322 -11.46 -12.14 14.32
C TRP A 322 -11.60 -13.62 14.64
N ALA A 323 -11.39 -14.48 13.66
CA ALA A 323 -11.37 -15.92 13.83
C ALA A 323 -10.16 -16.37 14.63
N GLU A 324 -10.16 -17.59 15.12
CA GLU A 324 -9.04 -18.17 15.88
C GLU A 324 -7.72 -18.12 15.11
N ASP A 325 -7.78 -18.30 13.78
CA ASP A 325 -6.61 -18.24 12.89
C ASP A 325 -5.96 -16.84 12.79
N ALA A 326 -6.64 -15.78 13.22
CA ALA A 326 -6.03 -14.46 13.32
C ALA A 326 -4.82 -14.46 14.28
N ASN A 327 -4.89 -15.26 15.37
CA ASN A 327 -3.75 -15.40 16.29
C ASN A 327 -2.53 -16.04 15.61
N LEU A 328 -2.77 -16.98 14.68
CA LEU A 328 -1.69 -17.61 13.91
C LEU A 328 -1.07 -16.58 12.94
N LEU A 329 -1.89 -15.75 12.28
CA LEU A 329 -1.41 -14.68 11.41
C LEU A 329 -0.54 -13.69 12.19
N TRP A 330 -1.04 -13.19 13.34
CA TRP A 330 -0.29 -12.24 14.16
C TRP A 330 1.01 -12.82 14.69
N LYS A 331 1.02 -14.11 15.05
CA LYS A 331 2.25 -14.79 15.45
C LYS A 331 3.26 -14.86 14.30
N LYS A 332 2.81 -15.15 13.07
CA LYS A 332 3.69 -15.18 11.90
C LYS A 332 4.32 -13.81 11.61
N ILE A 333 3.54 -12.76 11.65
CA ILE A 333 4.01 -11.38 11.44
C ILE A 333 4.95 -10.95 12.58
N LYS A 334 4.56 -11.18 13.84
CA LYS A 334 5.36 -10.81 15.01
C LYS A 334 6.77 -11.40 15.00
N PHE A 335 6.92 -12.64 14.52
CA PHE A 335 8.19 -13.35 14.44
C PHE A 335 8.80 -13.36 13.04
N ASP A 336 8.33 -12.47 12.16
CA ASP A 336 8.83 -12.29 10.79
C ASP A 336 8.92 -13.61 9.99
N GLN A 337 7.84 -14.40 10.04
CA GLN A 337 7.77 -15.72 9.42
C GLN A 337 6.86 -15.72 8.19
N PRO A 338 7.22 -16.48 7.14
CA PRO A 338 6.35 -16.66 5.98
C PRO A 338 4.97 -17.22 6.37
N LEU A 339 3.93 -16.81 5.61
CA LEU A 339 2.57 -17.31 5.80
C LEU A 339 2.52 -18.82 5.58
N SER A 340 1.72 -19.52 6.40
CA SER A 340 1.43 -20.94 6.20
C SER A 340 0.46 -21.14 5.04
N ARG A 341 0.42 -22.34 4.43
CA ARG A 341 -0.55 -22.69 3.38
C ARG A 341 -2.00 -22.35 3.78
N ARG A 342 -2.38 -22.62 5.03
CA ARG A 342 -3.71 -22.30 5.57
C ARG A 342 -4.07 -20.83 5.49
N LEU A 343 -3.11 -19.93 5.69
CA LEU A 343 -3.29 -18.48 5.60
C LEU A 343 -3.14 -17.94 4.17
N SER A 344 -2.66 -18.76 3.24
CA SER A 344 -2.36 -18.34 1.85
C SER A 344 -3.49 -18.65 0.86
N THR A 345 -4.61 -19.26 1.27
CA THR A 345 -5.71 -19.69 0.38
C THR A 345 -6.46 -18.52 -0.27
N GLU A 346 -6.46 -17.33 0.35
CA GLU A 346 -7.17 -16.14 -0.13
C GLU A 346 -6.25 -14.94 -0.36
N VAL A 347 -5.00 -15.19 -0.67
CA VAL A 347 -4.00 -14.13 -0.90
C VAL A 347 -4.18 -13.50 -2.27
N VAL A 348 -4.02 -12.17 -2.36
CA VAL A 348 -3.91 -11.41 -3.61
C VAL A 348 -2.44 -11.05 -3.81
N ASP A 349 -1.86 -11.52 -4.92
CA ASP A 349 -0.48 -11.20 -5.29
C ASP A 349 -0.40 -9.86 -6.01
N ALA A 350 0.58 -9.02 -5.66
CA ALA A 350 0.78 -7.73 -6.30
C ALA A 350 1.21 -7.84 -7.78
N ALA A 351 1.85 -8.95 -8.17
CA ALA A 351 2.23 -9.20 -9.55
C ALA A 351 1.05 -9.61 -10.45
N ARG A 352 -0.09 -10.01 -9.87
CA ARG A 352 -1.23 -10.52 -10.62
C ARG A 352 -2.10 -9.37 -11.14
N ARG A 353 -2.25 -9.29 -12.46
CA ARG A 353 -3.13 -8.30 -13.11
C ARG A 353 -4.60 -8.66 -12.93
N PRO A 354 -5.51 -7.69 -12.72
CA PRO A 354 -6.94 -7.93 -12.68
C PRO A 354 -7.44 -8.60 -13.97
N GLY A 355 -8.23 -9.68 -13.84
CA GLY A 355 -8.79 -10.40 -15.00
C GLY A 355 -7.79 -11.25 -15.79
N SER A 356 -6.57 -11.49 -15.28
CA SER A 356 -5.66 -12.44 -15.89
C SER A 356 -5.96 -13.84 -15.34
N THR A 357 -6.42 -14.74 -16.19
CA THR A 357 -6.41 -16.18 -15.93
C THR A 357 -4.94 -16.62 -15.94
N ALA A 358 -4.30 -16.67 -14.78
CA ALA A 358 -2.97 -17.23 -14.68
C ALA A 358 -3.04 -18.73 -14.86
N THR A 359 -2.66 -19.22 -16.03
CA THR A 359 -2.17 -20.59 -16.18
C THR A 359 -0.92 -20.70 -15.31
N PRO A 360 -0.83 -21.71 -14.41
CA PRO A 360 0.43 -21.96 -13.72
C PRO A 360 1.51 -22.23 -14.76
N ASP A 361 2.64 -21.55 -14.66
CA ASP A 361 3.79 -21.79 -15.54
C ASP A 361 4.23 -23.24 -15.33
N PRO A 362 4.31 -24.08 -16.37
CA PRO A 362 4.65 -25.50 -16.21
C PRO A 362 6.11 -25.76 -15.87
N ASP A 363 6.92 -24.72 -15.61
CA ASP A 363 8.38 -24.83 -15.45
C ASP A 363 8.86 -24.84 -13.98
N ASP A 364 7.95 -24.81 -12.99
CA ASP A 364 8.30 -24.95 -11.57
C ASP A 364 8.44 -26.41 -11.10
N THR A 365 8.73 -27.33 -12.04
CA THR A 365 9.01 -28.73 -11.72
C THR A 365 10.53 -28.98 -11.74
N GLU A 366 11.28 -28.41 -10.82
CA GLU A 366 12.61 -28.94 -10.50
C GLU A 366 12.53 -29.92 -9.33
N SER A 367 12.99 -31.10 -9.66
CA SER A 367 12.97 -32.39 -8.99
C SER A 367 13.47 -32.41 -7.55
N PRO A 368 12.89 -33.28 -6.71
CA PRO A 368 13.51 -33.64 -5.45
C PRO A 368 14.53 -34.77 -5.65
N SER A 369 15.73 -34.57 -5.17
CA SER A 369 16.65 -35.67 -4.92
C SER A 369 16.36 -36.28 -3.54
N SER A 370 15.96 -37.53 -3.60
CA SER A 370 16.15 -38.69 -2.70
C SER A 370 16.18 -38.55 -1.17
N GLU A 371 15.26 -39.35 -0.59
CA GLU A 371 15.40 -40.24 0.57
C GLU A 371 15.37 -39.63 1.98
N GLU A 372 14.26 -39.75 2.69
CA GLU A 372 14.12 -40.74 3.78
C GLU A 372 12.65 -40.89 4.23
N SER A 373 12.28 -42.15 4.48
CA SER A 373 10.94 -42.61 4.83
C SER A 373 10.70 -42.48 6.32
N GLU A 374 9.65 -41.70 6.69
CA GLU A 374 9.03 -41.87 8.00
C GLU A 374 7.50 -41.74 7.85
N SER A 375 6.79 -42.74 8.37
CA SER A 375 5.36 -42.97 8.22
C SER A 375 4.53 -42.07 9.13
N GLU A 376 3.70 -41.19 8.54
CA GLU A 376 2.64 -40.47 9.26
C GLU A 376 1.24 -41.08 8.94
N PRO A 377 0.27 -40.95 9.90
CA PRO A 377 -1.07 -41.52 9.76
C PRO A 377 -1.95 -40.69 8.81
N PRO A 378 -3.09 -41.23 8.31
CA PRO A 378 -3.82 -40.69 7.18
C PRO A 378 -4.51 -39.36 7.50
N THR A 379 -4.09 -38.32 6.78
CA THR A 379 -4.69 -36.99 6.74
C THR A 379 -6.03 -37.01 5.98
N SER A 380 -6.98 -36.22 6.47
CA SER A 380 -8.25 -35.92 5.83
C SER A 380 -8.07 -35.40 4.38
N PRO A 381 -9.05 -35.59 3.49
CA PRO A 381 -8.90 -35.25 2.06
C PRO A 381 -8.65 -33.74 1.89
N GLU A 382 -7.51 -33.39 1.29
CA GLU A 382 -7.25 -32.09 0.72
C GLU A 382 -8.33 -31.83 -0.35
N THR A 383 -9.14 -30.81 -0.13
CA THR A 383 -10.06 -30.31 -1.15
C THR A 383 -9.22 -29.54 -2.15
N ASP A 384 -8.90 -30.19 -3.26
CA ASP A 384 -8.30 -29.55 -4.42
C ASP A 384 -9.33 -28.55 -4.96
N THR A 385 -9.15 -27.24 -4.70
CA THR A 385 -10.07 -26.20 -5.20
C THR A 385 -9.97 -26.16 -6.72
N THR A 386 -11.05 -26.50 -7.40
CA THR A 386 -11.14 -26.47 -8.86
C THR A 386 -11.08 -25.04 -9.38
N ASP A 387 -10.77 -24.85 -10.68
CA ASP A 387 -10.77 -23.51 -11.28
C ASP A 387 -12.18 -22.88 -11.24
N GLU A 388 -13.25 -23.70 -11.29
CA GLU A 388 -14.63 -23.26 -11.10
C GLU A 388 -14.88 -22.69 -9.69
N ASP A 389 -14.26 -23.26 -8.64
CA ASP A 389 -14.37 -22.76 -7.28
C ASP A 389 -13.67 -21.39 -7.14
N LYS A 390 -12.52 -21.21 -7.79
CA LYS A 390 -11.78 -19.93 -7.79
C LYS A 390 -12.57 -18.84 -8.52
N GLU A 391 -13.18 -19.18 -9.65
CA GLU A 391 -14.02 -18.26 -10.42
C GLU A 391 -15.27 -17.85 -9.63
N ALA A 392 -15.92 -18.79 -8.95
CA ALA A 392 -17.06 -18.52 -8.07
C ALA A 392 -16.69 -17.61 -6.90
N VAL A 393 -15.52 -17.81 -6.27
CA VAL A 393 -14.99 -16.95 -5.19
C VAL A 393 -14.67 -15.57 -5.72
N ALA A 394 -14.07 -15.44 -6.89
CA ALA A 394 -13.78 -14.14 -7.51
C ALA A 394 -15.08 -13.37 -7.78
N ALA A 395 -16.06 -14.01 -8.40
CA ALA A 395 -17.37 -13.41 -8.68
C ALA A 395 -18.09 -12.97 -7.40
N ALA A 396 -18.07 -13.81 -6.35
CA ALA A 396 -18.67 -13.47 -5.04
C ALA A 396 -18.07 -12.22 -4.42
N ASN A 397 -16.81 -11.89 -4.73
CA ASN A 397 -16.11 -10.69 -4.28
C ASN A 397 -16.20 -9.52 -5.27
N GLY A 398 -16.91 -9.67 -6.40
CA GLY A 398 -17.02 -8.67 -7.45
C GLY A 398 -15.69 -8.44 -8.18
N LEU A 399 -14.92 -9.51 -8.39
CA LEU A 399 -13.66 -9.55 -9.11
C LEU A 399 -13.82 -10.39 -10.38
N CYS A 400 -13.06 -10.07 -11.42
CA CYS A 400 -12.91 -10.94 -12.55
C CYS A 400 -11.98 -12.12 -12.19
N ALA A 401 -12.30 -13.30 -12.72
CA ALA A 401 -11.51 -14.51 -12.57
C ALA A 401 -10.26 -14.51 -13.45
#